data_13eded4341537dc0a3e3ab2540ceb641
#
_entry.id   13eded4341537dc0a3e3ab2540ceb641
#
_cell.length_a   1.000
_cell.length_b   1.000
_cell.length_c   1.000
_cell.angle_alpha   90.00
_cell.angle_beta   90.00
_cell.angle_gamma   90.00
#
_symmetry.space_group_name_H-M   'P 1'
#
loop_
_entity.id
_entity.type
_entity.pdbx_description
1 polymer ?
#
loop_
_entity_poly.entity_id
_entity_poly.type
_entity_poly.pdbx_seq_one_letter_code
_entity_poly.pdbx_strand_id
1 'polypeptide(L)'
;MRRAALAALLALALVASASPVAAHGNHVEVDSQHSANGTVVVEAVRPLTDGFVVLHRATEDGEIGNPVGHRKIDFDDGFQQNVPVEMDADAWADWPANGSLWVVFHADRDDDGEFDPGVDERASAFGATTSQSVTLAKRDQPASVVAERAQAQQTASATATVDSAVLPDDGFLVLRTETGTDGRVVGTKALDAGAHADVSVDFDSSLFSENRSTVGLYAQLYTDDGDGEFSERDRLVRAGDSPVSTYFLVWQVDENLATTTSEPVVQTPANDDSVVTPTETADATTSESGTSVLGYGVVHAIAALALAAVLLVRR
;
A
#
# COMPACT_ATOMS: atom_id res chain seq x y z
N MET A 1 -18.29 17.94 39.86
CA MET A 1 -17.92 18.45 38.53
C MET A 1 -16.42 18.20 38.16
N ARG A 2 -15.44 18.53 39.01
CA ARG A 2 -13.99 18.34 38.66
C ARG A 2 -13.56 16.86 38.41
N ARG A 3 -14.16 15.89 39.16
CA ARG A 3 -13.83 14.45 39.00
C ARG A 3 -14.42 13.85 37.71
N ALA A 4 -15.58 14.31 37.24
CA ALA A 4 -16.17 13.88 35.99
C ALA A 4 -15.41 14.42 34.77
N ALA A 5 -14.90 15.65 34.84
CA ALA A 5 -14.08 16.23 33.79
C ALA A 5 -12.72 15.53 33.66
N LEU A 6 -12.11 15.11 34.79
CA LEU A 6 -10.85 14.36 34.77
C LEU A 6 -11.02 12.97 34.17
N ALA A 7 -12.13 12.27 34.47
CA ALA A 7 -12.45 10.97 33.89
C ALA A 7 -12.73 11.05 32.38
N ALA A 8 -13.39 12.10 31.92
CA ALA A 8 -13.66 12.34 30.50
C ALA A 8 -12.35 12.67 29.73
N LEU A 9 -11.44 13.45 30.33
CA LEU A 9 -10.13 13.74 29.74
C LEU A 9 -9.25 12.49 29.66
N LEU A 10 -9.28 11.63 30.69
CA LEU A 10 -8.53 10.36 30.67
C LEU A 10 -9.08 9.38 29.63
N ALA A 11 -10.40 9.30 29.47
CA ALA A 11 -11.04 8.48 28.44
C ALA A 11 -10.73 9.00 27.02
N LEU A 12 -10.70 10.31 26.82
CA LEU A 12 -10.33 10.92 25.55
C LEU A 12 -8.84 10.70 25.20
N ALA A 13 -7.95 10.74 26.19
CA ALA A 13 -6.54 10.45 26.02
C ALA A 13 -6.26 8.97 25.68
N LEU A 14 -7.05 8.03 26.24
CA LEU A 14 -6.95 6.61 25.90
C LEU A 14 -7.44 6.32 24.47
N VAL A 15 -8.44 7.02 23.96
CA VAL A 15 -8.91 6.88 22.58
C VAL A 15 -7.91 7.49 21.59
N ALA A 16 -7.25 8.60 21.97
CA ALA A 16 -6.22 9.23 21.13
C ALA A 16 -4.91 8.44 21.05
N SER A 17 -4.66 7.52 21.99
CA SER A 17 -3.48 6.64 21.99
C SER A 17 -3.73 5.26 21.38
N ALA A 18 -4.95 4.96 20.92
CA ALA A 18 -5.20 3.81 20.09
C ALA A 18 -4.55 4.07 18.72
N SER A 19 -3.30 3.63 18.56
CA SER A 19 -2.72 3.47 17.23
C SER A 19 -3.72 2.68 16.39
N PRO A 20 -4.02 3.08 15.15
CA PRO A 20 -4.81 2.24 14.28
C PRO A 20 -4.08 0.90 14.21
N VAL A 21 -4.65 -0.12 14.84
CA VAL A 21 -4.25 -1.50 14.56
C VAL A 21 -4.58 -1.63 13.08
N ALA A 22 -3.54 -1.69 12.24
CA ALA A 22 -3.71 -2.00 10.83
C ALA A 22 -4.52 -3.31 10.80
N ALA A 23 -5.78 -3.18 10.41
CA ALA A 23 -6.66 -4.32 10.31
C ALA A 23 -6.10 -5.19 9.19
N HIS A 24 -5.46 -6.30 9.56
CA HIS A 24 -4.92 -7.26 8.62
C HIS A 24 -6.09 -7.94 7.91
N GLY A 25 -6.42 -7.46 6.73
CA GLY A 25 -7.36 -8.04 5.78
C GLY A 25 -6.68 -8.22 4.43
N ASN A 26 -7.27 -9.02 3.54
CA ASN A 26 -6.90 -8.96 2.13
C ASN A 26 -6.98 -7.50 1.67
N HIS A 27 -6.00 -7.06 0.88
CA HIS A 27 -5.92 -5.67 0.44
C HIS A 27 -5.49 -5.60 -1.01
N VAL A 28 -6.12 -4.72 -1.78
CA VAL A 28 -5.74 -4.37 -3.15
C VAL A 28 -5.70 -2.86 -3.28
N GLU A 29 -4.68 -2.36 -3.97
CA GLU A 29 -4.52 -0.94 -4.31
C GLU A 29 -4.28 -0.81 -5.80
N VAL A 30 -4.99 0.10 -6.44
CA VAL A 30 -4.89 0.38 -7.86
C VAL A 30 -5.30 1.83 -8.13
N ASP A 31 -4.60 2.50 -9.02
CA ASP A 31 -4.95 3.86 -9.44
C ASP A 31 -5.38 3.90 -10.92
N SER A 32 -6.06 4.99 -11.29
CA SER A 32 -6.50 5.22 -12.68
C SER A 32 -5.30 5.32 -13.61
N GLN A 33 -5.37 4.64 -14.76
CA GLN A 33 -4.21 4.45 -15.64
C GLN A 33 -4.62 4.31 -17.12
N HIS A 34 -3.63 4.39 -18.02
CA HIS A 34 -3.80 4.02 -19.41
C HIS A 34 -3.31 2.60 -19.65
N SER A 35 -4.00 1.88 -20.52
CA SER A 35 -3.52 0.62 -21.06
C SER A 35 -3.56 0.64 -22.58
N ALA A 36 -2.55 0.01 -23.19
CA ALA A 36 -2.46 -0.16 -24.65
C ALA A 36 -2.91 -1.55 -25.09
N ASN A 37 -2.91 -2.52 -24.20
CA ASN A 37 -3.12 -3.94 -24.53
C ASN A 37 -4.08 -4.66 -23.58
N GLY A 38 -4.68 -3.96 -22.60
CA GLY A 38 -5.56 -4.55 -21.58
C GLY A 38 -4.84 -4.95 -20.29
N THR A 39 -3.53 -4.74 -20.17
CA THR A 39 -2.84 -4.94 -18.90
C THR A 39 -3.18 -3.82 -17.94
N VAL A 40 -3.58 -4.18 -16.72
CA VAL A 40 -3.83 -3.29 -15.58
C VAL A 40 -2.74 -3.54 -14.55
N VAL A 41 -2.05 -2.49 -14.12
CA VAL A 41 -1.05 -2.56 -13.05
C VAL A 41 -1.76 -2.32 -11.72
N VAL A 42 -1.81 -3.34 -10.87
CA VAL A 42 -2.28 -3.25 -9.49
C VAL A 42 -1.08 -2.87 -8.63
N GLU A 43 -1.16 -1.74 -7.95
CA GLU A 43 -0.02 -1.16 -7.22
C GLU A 43 0.44 -2.06 -6.10
N ALA A 44 -0.53 -2.58 -5.33
CA ALA A 44 -0.23 -3.43 -4.20
C ALA A 44 -1.32 -4.49 -3.99
N VAL A 45 -0.88 -5.69 -3.62
CA VAL A 45 -1.74 -6.80 -3.20
C VAL A 45 -1.16 -7.37 -1.91
N ARG A 46 -2.00 -7.50 -0.90
CA ARG A 46 -1.67 -8.22 0.34
C ARG A 46 -2.70 -9.33 0.55
N PRO A 47 -2.40 -10.57 0.16
CA PRO A 47 -3.28 -11.70 0.41
C PRO A 47 -3.20 -12.15 1.87
N LEU A 48 -4.29 -12.71 2.41
CA LEU A 48 -4.32 -13.49 3.65
C LEU A 48 -4.62 -14.97 3.40
N THR A 49 -4.96 -15.32 2.18
CA THR A 49 -5.20 -16.67 1.67
C THR A 49 -4.79 -16.70 0.22
N ASP A 50 -4.60 -17.87 -0.34
CA ASP A 50 -4.52 -18.04 -1.78
C ASP A 50 -5.78 -17.51 -2.46
N GLY A 51 -5.65 -17.00 -3.68
CA GLY A 51 -6.76 -16.43 -4.39
C GLY A 51 -6.38 -15.72 -5.67
N PHE A 52 -7.23 -14.78 -6.07
CA PHE A 52 -7.11 -14.11 -7.36
C PHE A 52 -7.36 -12.61 -7.21
N VAL A 53 -6.54 -11.82 -7.89
CA VAL A 53 -6.92 -10.44 -8.24
C VAL A 53 -7.72 -10.50 -9.51
N VAL A 54 -8.98 -10.09 -9.44
CA VAL A 54 -9.94 -10.17 -10.54
C VAL A 54 -10.35 -8.78 -10.98
N LEU A 55 -10.29 -8.58 -12.29
CA LEU A 55 -10.78 -7.38 -12.97
C LEU A 55 -12.25 -7.54 -13.28
N HIS A 56 -13.09 -6.62 -12.85
CA HIS A 56 -14.51 -6.60 -13.17
C HIS A 56 -14.88 -5.33 -13.92
N ARG A 57 -15.62 -5.44 -15.00
CA ARG A 57 -16.23 -4.28 -15.64
C ARG A 57 -17.30 -3.71 -14.70
N ALA A 58 -17.32 -2.41 -14.46
CA ALA A 58 -18.41 -1.80 -13.74
C ALA A 58 -19.72 -1.90 -14.55
N THR A 59 -20.85 -2.10 -13.86
CA THR A 59 -22.18 -1.98 -14.46
C THR A 59 -22.53 -0.52 -14.78
N GLU A 60 -23.65 -0.27 -15.44
CA GLU A 60 -24.13 1.09 -15.70
C GLU A 60 -24.41 1.88 -14.40
N ASP A 61 -24.77 1.17 -13.34
CA ASP A 61 -25.01 1.75 -12.00
C ASP A 61 -23.72 1.90 -11.17
N GLY A 62 -22.57 1.53 -11.73
CA GLY A 62 -21.27 1.62 -11.07
C GLY A 62 -20.92 0.45 -10.13
N GLU A 63 -21.77 -0.59 -10.08
CA GLU A 63 -21.56 -1.78 -9.27
C GLU A 63 -20.52 -2.72 -9.89
N ILE A 64 -20.02 -3.69 -9.08
CA ILE A 64 -19.10 -4.73 -9.56
C ILE A 64 -19.84 -5.69 -10.49
N GLY A 65 -19.53 -5.63 -11.79
CA GLY A 65 -20.14 -6.46 -12.83
C GLY A 65 -19.41 -7.78 -13.07
N ASN A 66 -19.41 -8.26 -14.32
CA ASN A 66 -18.79 -9.51 -14.69
C ASN A 66 -17.26 -9.43 -14.65
N PRO A 67 -16.56 -10.54 -14.31
CA PRO A 67 -15.13 -10.63 -14.45
C PRO A 67 -14.71 -10.49 -15.91
N VAL A 68 -13.59 -9.84 -16.15
CA VAL A 68 -13.02 -9.55 -17.48
C VAL A 68 -11.52 -9.83 -17.55
N GLY A 69 -10.97 -10.47 -16.54
CA GLY A 69 -9.58 -10.88 -16.45
C GLY A 69 -9.20 -11.17 -14.99
N HIS A 70 -8.20 -11.99 -14.80
CA HIS A 70 -7.73 -12.33 -13.45
C HIS A 70 -6.26 -12.73 -13.43
N ARG A 71 -5.68 -12.73 -12.22
CA ARG A 71 -4.36 -13.27 -11.94
C ARG A 71 -4.36 -13.98 -10.60
N LYS A 72 -3.78 -15.18 -10.56
CA LYS A 72 -3.56 -15.93 -9.32
C LYS A 72 -2.54 -15.22 -8.44
N ILE A 73 -2.81 -15.21 -7.13
CA ILE A 73 -1.98 -14.65 -6.08
C ILE A 73 -1.82 -15.72 -5.01
N ASP A 74 -0.60 -16.16 -4.78
CA ASP A 74 -0.30 -17.13 -3.75
C ASP A 74 -0.05 -16.40 -2.42
N PHE A 75 -0.61 -16.90 -1.32
CA PHE A 75 -0.43 -16.32 0.02
C PHE A 75 1.04 -16.31 0.46
N ASP A 76 1.79 -17.35 0.10
CA ASP A 76 3.21 -17.49 0.47
C ASP A 76 4.11 -16.42 -0.18
N ASP A 77 3.68 -15.80 -1.27
CA ASP A 77 4.38 -14.67 -1.88
C ASP A 77 4.27 -13.38 -1.05
N GLY A 78 3.36 -13.34 -0.09
CA GLY A 78 3.17 -12.23 0.83
C GLY A 78 2.70 -10.94 0.14
N PHE A 79 3.26 -9.81 0.57
CA PHE A 79 2.97 -8.50 -0.03
C PHE A 79 3.64 -8.38 -1.40
N GLN A 80 2.84 -8.11 -2.43
CA GLN A 80 3.30 -7.93 -3.81
C GLN A 80 3.00 -6.51 -4.29
N GLN A 81 3.91 -5.95 -5.06
CA GLN A 81 3.76 -4.63 -5.71
C GLN A 81 3.90 -4.75 -7.23
N ASN A 82 3.36 -3.76 -7.94
CA ASN A 82 3.50 -3.68 -9.40
C ASN A 82 2.97 -4.94 -10.11
N VAL A 83 1.80 -5.42 -9.68
CA VAL A 83 1.21 -6.69 -10.14
C VAL A 83 0.45 -6.47 -11.45
N PRO A 84 0.96 -6.90 -12.62
CA PRO A 84 0.23 -6.81 -13.86
C PRO A 84 -0.89 -7.86 -13.90
N VAL A 85 -2.11 -7.43 -14.22
CA VAL A 85 -3.27 -8.29 -14.45
C VAL A 85 -3.76 -8.06 -15.87
N GLU A 86 -3.87 -9.12 -16.65
CA GLU A 86 -4.31 -9.04 -18.04
C GLU A 86 -5.83 -9.16 -18.13
N MET A 87 -6.44 -8.31 -18.92
CA MET A 87 -7.83 -8.40 -19.30
C MET A 87 -8.00 -9.44 -20.43
N ASP A 88 -9.10 -10.16 -20.43
CA ASP A 88 -9.47 -11.08 -21.51
C ASP A 88 -9.49 -10.34 -22.85
N ALA A 89 -8.98 -10.96 -23.90
CA ALA A 89 -8.80 -10.32 -25.21
C ALA A 89 -10.11 -9.77 -25.79
N ASP A 90 -11.20 -10.51 -25.66
CA ASP A 90 -12.52 -10.06 -26.14
C ASP A 90 -13.05 -8.88 -25.32
N ALA A 91 -12.86 -8.91 -24.00
CA ALA A 91 -13.25 -7.82 -23.11
C ALA A 91 -12.44 -6.55 -23.40
N TRP A 92 -11.14 -6.71 -23.70
CA TRP A 92 -10.30 -5.58 -24.12
C TRP A 92 -10.67 -5.04 -25.49
N ALA A 93 -10.98 -5.91 -26.45
CA ALA A 93 -11.43 -5.48 -27.79
C ALA A 93 -12.64 -4.54 -27.69
N ASP A 94 -13.60 -4.89 -26.81
CA ASP A 94 -14.84 -4.15 -26.56
C ASP A 94 -14.71 -3.07 -25.47
N TRP A 95 -13.50 -2.82 -24.96
CA TRP A 95 -13.30 -1.81 -23.91
C TRP A 95 -13.46 -0.39 -24.47
N PRO A 96 -14.24 0.50 -23.80
CA PRO A 96 -14.42 1.88 -24.26
C PRO A 96 -13.14 2.69 -24.09
N ALA A 97 -13.11 3.86 -24.75
CA ALA A 97 -11.97 4.80 -24.64
C ALA A 97 -11.63 5.17 -23.16
N ASN A 98 -12.65 5.22 -22.30
CA ASN A 98 -12.52 5.30 -20.85
C ASN A 98 -13.61 4.41 -20.24
N GLY A 99 -13.24 3.48 -19.38
CA GLY A 99 -14.16 2.56 -18.73
C GLY A 99 -13.90 2.51 -17.22
N SER A 100 -14.97 2.31 -16.45
CA SER A 100 -14.84 2.04 -15.01
C SER A 100 -14.55 0.57 -14.80
N LEU A 101 -13.51 0.32 -14.00
CA LEU A 101 -13.01 -1.01 -13.65
C LEU A 101 -13.02 -1.17 -12.14
N TRP A 102 -13.47 -2.32 -11.67
CA TRP A 102 -13.26 -2.77 -10.30
C TRP A 102 -12.13 -3.79 -10.25
N VAL A 103 -11.21 -3.62 -9.33
CA VAL A 103 -10.21 -4.61 -8.96
C VAL A 103 -10.64 -5.22 -7.64
N VAL A 104 -10.83 -6.54 -7.60
CA VAL A 104 -11.42 -7.27 -6.48
C VAL A 104 -10.54 -8.45 -6.13
N PHE A 105 -10.28 -8.68 -4.84
CA PHE A 105 -9.65 -9.92 -4.41
C PHE A 105 -10.71 -11.01 -4.17
N HIS A 106 -10.54 -12.16 -4.82
CA HIS A 106 -11.31 -13.38 -4.64
C HIS A 106 -10.47 -14.41 -3.93
N ALA A 107 -11.04 -15.12 -2.95
CA ALA A 107 -10.36 -16.21 -2.28
C ALA A 107 -10.60 -17.50 -3.09
N ASP A 108 -9.55 -18.27 -3.33
CA ASP A 108 -9.61 -19.63 -3.86
C ASP A 108 -10.29 -20.50 -2.80
N ARG A 109 -11.52 -20.97 -3.07
CA ARG A 109 -12.35 -21.63 -2.07
C ARG A 109 -12.27 -23.15 -2.09
N ASP A 110 -11.89 -23.71 -3.19
CA ASP A 110 -11.73 -25.15 -3.38
C ASP A 110 -10.27 -25.58 -3.56
N ASP A 111 -9.35 -24.63 -3.45
CA ASP A 111 -7.89 -24.83 -3.51
C ASP A 111 -7.43 -25.51 -4.80
N ASP A 112 -8.13 -25.29 -5.92
CA ASP A 112 -7.79 -25.90 -7.21
C ASP A 112 -6.83 -25.02 -8.06
N GLY A 113 -6.69 -23.74 -7.69
CA GLY A 113 -5.81 -22.76 -8.32
C GLY A 113 -6.31 -22.25 -9.67
N GLU A 114 -7.57 -22.51 -10.04
CA GLU A 114 -8.27 -21.99 -11.19
C GLU A 114 -9.36 -21.00 -10.71
N PHE A 115 -9.59 -19.92 -11.46
CA PHE A 115 -10.61 -18.95 -11.05
C PHE A 115 -12.00 -19.36 -11.51
N ASP A 116 -12.85 -19.71 -10.56
CA ASP A 116 -14.23 -20.11 -10.77
C ASP A 116 -15.24 -19.08 -10.23
N PRO A 117 -15.83 -18.21 -11.09
CA PRO A 117 -16.68 -17.09 -10.65
C PRO A 117 -17.91 -17.47 -9.79
N GLY A 118 -18.25 -18.74 -9.69
CA GLY A 118 -19.38 -19.24 -8.88
C GLY A 118 -18.95 -19.90 -7.56
N VAL A 119 -17.66 -20.19 -7.41
CA VAL A 119 -17.05 -20.88 -6.27
C VAL A 119 -16.16 -19.90 -5.50
N ASP A 120 -15.27 -19.22 -6.20
CA ASP A 120 -14.37 -18.25 -5.61
C ASP A 120 -15.09 -16.97 -5.23
N GLU A 121 -15.34 -16.86 -3.95
CA GLU A 121 -16.08 -15.72 -3.42
C GLU A 121 -15.19 -14.48 -3.28
N ARG A 122 -15.81 -13.30 -3.46
CA ARG A 122 -15.16 -12.03 -3.17
C ARG A 122 -14.72 -12.00 -1.72
N ALA A 123 -13.43 -11.79 -1.48
CA ALA A 123 -12.93 -11.66 -0.13
C ALA A 123 -13.49 -10.39 0.53
N SER A 124 -13.77 -10.49 1.81
CA SER A 124 -14.27 -9.37 2.60
C SER A 124 -13.46 -9.23 3.89
N ALA A 125 -13.25 -7.98 4.31
CA ALA A 125 -12.67 -7.65 5.59
C ALA A 125 -13.60 -6.66 6.31
N PHE A 126 -13.91 -6.95 7.58
CA PHE A 126 -14.79 -6.10 8.41
C PHE A 126 -16.15 -5.79 7.79
N GLY A 127 -16.69 -6.71 6.98
CA GLY A 127 -18.00 -6.56 6.33
C GLY A 127 -17.98 -5.75 5.02
N ALA A 128 -16.81 -5.35 4.54
CA ALA A 128 -16.63 -4.73 3.23
C ALA A 128 -15.87 -5.66 2.28
N THR A 129 -16.25 -5.67 1.00
CA THR A 129 -15.51 -6.39 -0.06
C THR A 129 -14.15 -5.75 -0.24
N THR A 130 -13.10 -6.58 -0.37
CA THR A 130 -11.76 -6.11 -0.73
C THR A 130 -11.73 -5.74 -2.21
N SER A 131 -11.96 -4.46 -2.49
CA SER A 131 -12.10 -3.97 -3.86
C SER A 131 -11.81 -2.48 -3.97
N GLN A 132 -11.38 -2.06 -5.16
CA GLN A 132 -11.20 -0.66 -5.51
C GLN A 132 -11.67 -0.41 -6.95
N SER A 133 -12.35 0.74 -7.16
CA SER A 133 -12.80 1.16 -8.50
C SER A 133 -11.89 2.25 -9.04
N VAL A 134 -11.54 2.12 -10.32
CA VAL A 134 -10.67 3.07 -11.04
C VAL A 134 -11.17 3.29 -12.46
N THR A 135 -10.63 4.30 -13.14
CA THR A 135 -10.81 4.50 -14.56
C THR A 135 -9.65 3.90 -15.33
N LEU A 136 -9.95 2.98 -16.25
CA LEU A 136 -9.00 2.45 -17.21
C LEU A 136 -9.24 3.10 -18.58
N ALA A 137 -8.26 3.86 -19.05
CA ALA A 137 -8.32 4.49 -20.37
C ALA A 137 -7.61 3.61 -21.42
N LYS A 138 -8.31 3.30 -22.51
CA LYS A 138 -7.73 2.62 -23.68
C LYS A 138 -7.00 3.64 -24.53
N ARG A 139 -5.68 3.50 -24.66
CA ARG A 139 -4.79 4.42 -25.39
C ARG A 139 -3.76 3.62 -26.17
N ASP A 140 -3.08 4.27 -27.11
CA ASP A 140 -2.01 3.66 -27.91
C ASP A 140 -0.74 3.43 -27.08
N GLN A 141 -0.52 4.24 -26.03
CA GLN A 141 0.59 4.14 -25.11
C GLN A 141 0.07 4.00 -23.67
N PRO A 142 0.70 3.14 -22.85
CA PRO A 142 0.35 2.99 -21.45
C PRO A 142 0.79 4.21 -20.63
N ALA A 143 0.10 4.46 -19.51
CA ALA A 143 0.54 5.41 -18.50
C ALA A 143 0.11 4.92 -17.12
N SER A 144 1.06 4.80 -16.21
CA SER A 144 0.83 4.39 -14.82
C SER A 144 1.92 4.95 -13.91
N VAL A 145 1.62 5.08 -12.64
CA VAL A 145 2.59 5.47 -11.61
C VAL A 145 2.33 4.68 -10.35
N VAL A 146 3.37 4.12 -9.75
CA VAL A 146 3.31 3.27 -8.55
C VAL A 146 4.36 3.74 -7.56
N ALA A 147 3.98 3.86 -6.29
CA ALA A 147 4.89 4.15 -5.19
C ALA A 147 4.53 3.31 -3.96
N GLU A 148 5.49 3.06 -3.08
CA GLU A 148 5.24 2.36 -1.82
C GLU A 148 4.22 3.10 -0.95
N ARG A 149 3.10 2.45 -0.65
CA ARG A 149 1.98 3.01 0.13
C ARG A 149 1.75 2.29 1.46
N ALA A 150 2.19 1.03 1.57
CA ALA A 150 1.99 0.24 2.78
C ALA A 150 2.76 0.79 3.98
N GLN A 151 3.87 1.49 3.73
CA GLN A 151 4.69 2.14 4.74
C GLN A 151 5.11 3.53 4.26
N ALA A 152 5.32 4.45 5.21
CA ALA A 152 5.93 5.74 4.88
C ALA A 152 7.40 5.53 4.45
N GLN A 153 7.77 6.08 3.30
CA GLN A 153 9.15 6.08 2.84
C GLN A 153 10.02 6.91 3.78
N GLN A 154 11.15 6.37 4.21
CA GLN A 154 12.07 7.10 5.07
C GLN A 154 13.04 7.93 4.25
N THR A 155 13.22 9.19 4.62
CA THR A 155 14.18 10.08 3.96
C THR A 155 14.91 10.98 4.96
N ALA A 156 16.20 11.15 4.75
CA ALA A 156 17.00 12.16 5.49
C ALA A 156 17.14 13.47 4.68
N SER A 157 17.00 13.41 3.35
CA SER A 157 17.35 14.50 2.42
C SER A 157 16.16 15.06 1.63
N ALA A 158 14.91 14.80 2.04
CA ALA A 158 13.71 15.21 1.30
C ALA A 158 13.72 14.70 -0.16
N THR A 159 14.05 13.44 -0.34
CA THR A 159 13.97 12.70 -1.60
C THR A 159 12.91 11.62 -1.44
N ALA A 160 12.03 11.46 -2.42
CA ALA A 160 11.05 10.40 -2.51
C ALA A 160 11.39 9.47 -3.68
N THR A 161 11.06 8.19 -3.56
CA THR A 161 11.20 7.21 -4.64
C THR A 161 9.81 6.81 -5.15
N VAL A 162 9.66 6.81 -6.47
CA VAL A 162 8.52 6.25 -7.17
C VAL A 162 8.99 4.95 -7.82
N ASP A 163 8.37 3.83 -7.44
CA ASP A 163 8.83 2.48 -7.80
C ASP A 163 8.72 2.23 -9.30
N SER A 164 7.67 2.77 -9.91
CA SER A 164 7.44 2.70 -11.36
C SER A 164 6.71 3.93 -11.87
N ALA A 165 7.18 4.46 -13.00
CA ALA A 165 6.50 5.50 -13.76
C ALA A 165 6.54 5.15 -15.25
N VAL A 166 5.38 5.07 -15.90
CA VAL A 166 5.27 4.79 -17.33
C VAL A 166 4.63 6.01 -17.98
N LEU A 167 5.38 6.69 -18.85
CA LEU A 167 4.93 7.91 -19.55
C LEU A 167 4.56 7.59 -20.99
N PRO A 168 3.41 8.11 -21.50
CA PRO A 168 3.01 7.89 -22.88
C PRO A 168 3.86 8.70 -23.89
N ASP A 169 4.40 9.82 -23.45
CA ASP A 169 5.24 10.77 -24.20
C ASP A 169 6.31 11.32 -23.25
N ASP A 170 7.34 12.00 -23.75
CA ASP A 170 8.30 12.74 -22.95
C ASP A 170 7.58 13.72 -22.03
N GLY A 171 8.07 13.87 -20.79
CA GLY A 171 7.36 14.70 -19.82
C GLY A 171 7.95 14.67 -18.43
N PHE A 172 7.09 14.74 -17.42
CA PHE A 172 7.52 14.95 -16.04
C PHE A 172 6.77 14.05 -15.08
N LEU A 173 7.51 13.51 -14.09
CA LEU A 173 6.97 13.03 -12.83
C LEU A 173 6.98 14.20 -11.85
N VAL A 174 5.80 14.58 -11.36
CA VAL A 174 5.60 15.76 -10.52
C VAL A 174 5.07 15.36 -9.16
N LEU A 175 5.73 15.80 -8.10
CA LEU A 175 5.25 15.63 -6.73
C LEU A 175 4.42 16.86 -6.32
N ARG A 176 3.22 16.60 -5.79
CA ARG A 176 2.28 17.62 -5.31
C ARG A 176 1.75 17.32 -3.92
N THR A 177 1.27 18.35 -3.23
CA THR A 177 0.62 18.22 -1.92
C THR A 177 -0.84 17.74 -2.00
N GLU A 178 -1.47 17.84 -3.16
CA GLU A 178 -2.85 17.42 -3.44
C GLU A 178 -2.93 16.84 -4.86
N THR A 179 -3.95 16.03 -5.11
CA THR A 179 -4.18 15.45 -6.44
C THR A 179 -4.66 16.48 -7.45
N GLY A 180 -4.42 16.25 -8.73
CA GLY A 180 -4.81 17.16 -9.82
C GLY A 180 -3.91 18.39 -9.92
N THR A 181 -4.48 19.56 -10.20
CA THR A 181 -3.73 20.82 -10.39
C THR A 181 -3.79 21.77 -9.20
N ASP A 182 -4.59 21.45 -8.17
CA ASP A 182 -4.86 22.37 -7.04
C ASP A 182 -3.72 22.36 -6.00
N GLY A 183 -3.02 21.24 -5.85
CA GLY A 183 -1.90 21.10 -4.92
C GLY A 183 -0.65 21.86 -5.37
N ARG A 184 0.15 22.30 -4.37
CA ARG A 184 1.46 22.91 -4.63
C ARG A 184 2.42 21.88 -5.25
N VAL A 185 3.12 22.24 -6.32
CA VAL A 185 4.26 21.50 -6.85
C VAL A 185 5.42 21.61 -5.84
N VAL A 186 5.95 20.47 -5.44
CA VAL A 186 7.03 20.39 -4.44
C VAL A 186 8.26 19.66 -4.95
N GLY A 187 8.16 18.95 -6.07
CA GLY A 187 9.28 18.29 -6.74
C GLY A 187 8.91 17.95 -8.18
N THR A 188 9.90 17.92 -9.07
CA THR A 188 9.74 17.56 -10.47
C THR A 188 10.93 16.76 -10.98
N LYS A 189 10.67 15.83 -11.89
CA LYS A 189 11.68 15.05 -12.57
C LYS A 189 11.31 14.88 -14.05
N ALA A 190 12.13 15.36 -14.95
CA ALA A 190 11.97 15.10 -16.37
C ALA A 190 12.27 13.61 -16.67
N LEU A 191 11.44 13.00 -17.51
CA LEU A 191 11.53 11.62 -17.94
C LEU A 191 11.20 11.52 -19.42
N ASP A 192 11.92 10.69 -20.14
CA ASP A 192 11.58 10.33 -21.52
C ASP A 192 10.31 9.46 -21.55
N ALA A 193 9.68 9.30 -22.71
CA ALA A 193 8.59 8.37 -22.90
C ALA A 193 9.02 6.93 -22.57
N GLY A 194 8.10 6.15 -21.99
CA GLY A 194 8.33 4.74 -21.64
C GLY A 194 8.35 4.46 -20.16
N ALA A 195 8.91 3.31 -19.79
CA ALA A 195 8.90 2.78 -18.43
C ALA A 195 10.20 3.14 -17.69
N HIS A 196 10.05 3.64 -16.48
CA HIS A 196 11.12 3.98 -15.55
C HIS A 196 10.88 3.29 -14.21
N ALA A 197 11.94 2.75 -13.61
CA ALA A 197 11.90 2.13 -12.29
C ALA A 197 12.73 2.95 -11.29
N ASP A 198 12.37 2.89 -10.02
CA ASP A 198 13.09 3.48 -8.89
C ASP A 198 13.43 4.97 -9.09
N VAL A 199 12.43 5.74 -9.55
CA VAL A 199 12.61 7.15 -9.89
C VAL A 199 12.72 7.98 -8.62
N SER A 200 13.93 8.48 -8.32
CA SER A 200 14.16 9.40 -7.20
C SER A 200 13.83 10.83 -7.60
N VAL A 201 13.03 11.52 -6.77
CA VAL A 201 12.60 12.90 -6.95
C VAL A 201 12.88 13.69 -5.67
N ASP A 202 13.72 14.72 -5.77
CA ASP A 202 13.92 15.66 -4.67
C ASP A 202 12.70 16.57 -4.54
N PHE A 203 12.33 16.88 -3.30
CA PHE A 203 11.18 17.75 -3.02
C PHE A 203 11.50 18.81 -1.97
N ASP A 204 10.64 19.81 -1.85
CA ASP A 204 10.80 20.92 -0.93
C ASP A 204 10.83 20.45 0.53
N SER A 205 12.02 20.47 1.15
CA SER A 205 12.24 20.06 2.53
C SER A 205 11.47 20.91 3.56
N SER A 206 10.98 22.11 3.18
CA SER A 206 10.15 22.96 4.03
C SER A 206 8.78 22.37 4.35
N LEU A 207 8.41 21.26 3.70
CA LEU A 207 7.22 20.48 4.07
C LEU A 207 7.34 19.83 5.44
N PHE A 208 8.56 19.51 5.87
CA PHE A 208 8.85 19.05 7.22
C PHE A 208 9.00 20.23 8.20
N SER A 209 8.70 20.01 9.45
CA SER A 209 8.88 20.97 10.53
C SER A 209 9.03 20.23 11.86
N GLU A 210 9.43 20.94 12.94
CA GLU A 210 9.56 20.36 14.29
C GLU A 210 8.33 19.56 14.76
N ASN A 211 7.14 19.90 14.25
CA ASN A 211 5.87 19.24 14.58
C ASN A 211 5.32 18.35 13.45
N ARG A 212 6.03 18.24 12.33
CA ARG A 212 5.61 17.47 11.16
C ARG A 212 6.79 16.72 10.57
N SER A 213 6.96 15.48 10.97
CA SER A 213 7.95 14.56 10.41
C SER A 213 7.42 13.69 9.26
N THR A 214 6.11 13.67 9.06
CA THR A 214 5.47 12.87 7.99
C THR A 214 4.66 13.79 7.10
N VAL A 215 4.82 13.63 5.78
CA VAL A 215 4.08 14.35 4.74
C VAL A 215 3.47 13.38 3.74
N GLY A 216 2.27 13.71 3.26
CA GLY A 216 1.62 12.98 2.16
C GLY A 216 1.92 13.69 0.84
N LEU A 217 2.27 12.92 -0.17
CA LEU A 217 2.58 13.40 -1.51
C LEU A 217 1.78 12.64 -2.56
N TYR A 218 1.46 13.32 -3.65
CA TYR A 218 0.92 12.73 -4.87
C TYR A 218 1.99 12.78 -5.95
N ALA A 219 2.36 11.62 -6.50
CA ALA A 219 3.15 11.54 -7.72
C ALA A 219 2.18 11.52 -8.91
N GLN A 220 2.38 12.42 -9.89
CA GLN A 220 1.50 12.60 -11.04
C GLN A 220 2.32 12.73 -12.32
N LEU A 221 1.77 12.23 -13.43
CA LEU A 221 2.42 12.29 -14.72
C LEU A 221 1.92 13.48 -15.54
N TYR A 222 2.85 14.16 -16.18
CA TYR A 222 2.59 15.27 -17.12
C TYR A 222 3.31 15.01 -18.43
N THR A 223 2.71 15.38 -19.55
CA THR A 223 3.38 15.43 -20.86
C THR A 223 3.94 16.83 -21.08
N ASP A 224 5.19 16.90 -21.53
CA ASP A 224 5.88 18.15 -21.88
C ASP A 224 5.19 18.87 -23.05
N ASP A 225 5.11 20.20 -23.02
CA ASP A 225 4.63 21.01 -24.13
C ASP A 225 5.70 21.22 -25.22
N GLY A 226 6.90 20.66 -25.02
CA GLY A 226 8.02 20.63 -25.96
C GLY A 226 9.14 21.62 -25.64
N ASP A 227 9.10 22.29 -24.47
CA ASP A 227 10.14 23.21 -24.04
C ASP A 227 11.19 22.59 -23.10
N GLY A 228 10.92 21.38 -22.57
CA GLY A 228 11.82 20.62 -21.68
C GLY A 228 11.88 21.15 -20.25
N GLU A 229 11.03 22.11 -19.89
CA GLU A 229 10.92 22.68 -18.55
C GLU A 229 9.50 22.55 -18.00
N PHE A 230 9.36 22.02 -16.77
CA PHE A 230 8.02 21.87 -16.19
C PHE A 230 7.35 23.21 -15.94
N SER A 231 6.15 23.36 -16.47
CA SER A 231 5.33 24.56 -16.36
C SER A 231 3.83 24.24 -16.25
N GLU A 232 2.98 25.23 -16.01
CA GLU A 232 1.52 25.07 -16.03
C GLU A 232 0.93 24.80 -17.43
N ARG A 233 1.76 24.85 -18.50
CA ARG A 233 1.34 24.50 -19.87
C ARG A 233 1.39 23.00 -20.12
N ASP A 234 2.21 22.30 -19.33
CA ASP A 234 2.31 20.86 -19.41
C ASP A 234 0.99 20.20 -19.05
N ARG A 235 0.66 19.19 -19.78
CA ARG A 235 -0.65 18.58 -19.67
C ARG A 235 -0.61 17.38 -18.69
N LEU A 236 -1.39 17.49 -17.62
CA LEU A 236 -1.64 16.40 -16.71
C LEU A 236 -2.20 15.17 -17.45
N VAL A 237 -1.55 14.02 -17.32
CA VAL A 237 -2.01 12.75 -17.89
C VAL A 237 -3.25 12.29 -17.12
N ARG A 238 -4.33 11.97 -17.87
CA ARG A 238 -5.62 11.61 -17.26
C ARG A 238 -6.22 10.37 -17.91
N ALA A 239 -6.77 9.48 -17.07
CA ALA A 239 -7.67 8.42 -17.49
C ALA A 239 -9.11 8.92 -17.29
N GLY A 240 -9.78 9.32 -18.37
CA GLY A 240 -11.04 10.07 -18.27
C GLY A 240 -10.84 11.40 -17.53
N ASP A 241 -11.60 11.61 -16.47
CA ASP A 241 -11.47 12.78 -15.59
C ASP A 241 -10.46 12.60 -14.46
N SER A 242 -10.02 11.35 -14.21
CA SER A 242 -9.09 11.01 -13.12
C SER A 242 -7.64 11.28 -13.54
N PRO A 243 -6.81 11.94 -12.72
CA PRO A 243 -5.37 12.00 -12.93
C PRO A 243 -4.75 10.59 -12.88
N VAL A 244 -3.71 10.36 -13.69
CA VAL A 244 -2.80 9.22 -13.48
C VAL A 244 -1.85 9.63 -12.37
N SER A 245 -2.11 9.13 -11.17
CA SER A 245 -1.43 9.56 -9.94
C SER A 245 -1.48 8.50 -8.87
N THR A 246 -0.47 8.46 -8.00
CA THR A 246 -0.47 7.67 -6.78
C THR A 246 -0.20 8.55 -5.56
N TYR A 247 -0.74 8.16 -4.39
CA TYR A 247 -0.53 8.83 -3.11
C TYR A 247 0.36 7.97 -2.22
N PHE A 248 1.33 8.59 -1.56
CA PHE A 248 2.20 7.92 -0.61
C PHE A 248 2.65 8.84 0.52
N LEU A 249 3.18 8.26 1.58
CA LEU A 249 3.70 8.98 2.73
C LEU A 249 5.23 8.97 2.72
N VAL A 250 5.82 10.10 3.14
CA VAL A 250 7.25 10.23 3.37
C VAL A 250 7.49 10.66 4.80
N TRP A 251 8.41 9.98 5.49
CA TRP A 251 8.77 10.25 6.87
C TRP A 251 10.24 10.71 6.94
N GLN A 252 10.44 11.91 7.50
CA GLN A 252 11.79 12.43 7.75
C GLN A 252 12.44 11.68 8.92
N VAL A 253 13.64 11.15 8.68
CA VAL A 253 14.51 10.56 9.71
C VAL A 253 15.71 11.47 9.96
N ASP A 254 16.21 11.51 11.20
CA ASP A 254 17.45 12.22 11.50
C ASP A 254 18.63 11.52 10.84
N GLU A 255 19.50 12.28 10.15
CA GLU A 255 20.70 11.76 9.47
C GLU A 255 21.59 10.91 10.40
N ASN A 256 21.62 11.24 11.69
CA ASN A 256 22.42 10.52 12.69
C ASN A 256 21.85 9.13 13.04
N LEU A 257 20.59 8.81 12.69
CA LEU A 257 19.98 7.51 12.92
C LEU A 257 20.07 6.60 11.68
N ALA A 258 20.21 7.16 10.50
CA ALA A 258 20.30 6.41 9.24
C ALA A 258 21.62 5.62 9.09
N THR A 259 22.65 5.94 9.87
CA THR A 259 23.98 5.31 9.82
C THR A 259 24.20 4.14 10.79
N THR A 260 23.21 3.74 11.57
CA THR A 260 23.29 2.50 12.36
C THR A 260 22.80 1.27 11.57
N THR A 261 23.33 1.07 10.38
CA THR A 261 23.45 -0.30 9.86
C THR A 261 24.48 -0.97 10.78
N SER A 262 24.01 -1.78 11.73
CA SER A 262 24.85 -2.61 12.56
C SER A 262 25.70 -3.49 11.65
N GLU A 263 26.98 -3.13 11.47
CA GLU A 263 27.94 -4.12 11.03
C GLU A 263 27.82 -5.32 12.00
N PRO A 264 27.72 -6.53 11.50
CA PRO A 264 27.74 -7.69 12.38
C PRO A 264 29.07 -7.64 13.12
N VAL A 265 29.02 -7.40 14.44
CA VAL A 265 30.19 -7.54 15.31
C VAL A 265 30.56 -9.02 15.25
N VAL A 266 31.47 -9.36 14.34
CA VAL A 266 32.17 -10.62 14.37
C VAL A 266 33.03 -10.62 15.62
N GLN A 267 32.50 -11.13 16.72
CA GLN A 267 33.30 -11.45 17.89
C GLN A 267 34.18 -12.63 17.48
N THR A 268 35.41 -12.36 17.16
CA THR A 268 36.45 -13.36 17.07
C THR A 268 36.64 -13.91 18.50
N PRO A 269 36.38 -15.20 18.75
CA PRO A 269 36.65 -15.76 20.07
C PRO A 269 38.18 -15.71 20.31
N ALA A 270 38.58 -15.06 21.39
CA ALA A 270 39.94 -15.15 21.86
C ALA A 270 40.22 -16.62 22.20
N ASN A 271 41.23 -17.19 21.57
CA ASN A 271 41.78 -18.48 21.91
C ASN A 271 42.28 -18.44 23.35
N ASP A 272 41.61 -19.14 24.23
CA ASP A 272 42.17 -19.52 25.51
C ASP A 272 42.29 -21.06 25.51
N ASP A 273 43.55 -21.52 25.40
CA ASP A 273 43.91 -22.93 25.47
C ASP A 273 43.65 -23.45 26.86
N SER A 274 42.54 -24.16 27.05
CA SER A 274 42.33 -25.02 28.19
C SER A 274 41.69 -26.34 27.76
N VAL A 275 42.55 -27.33 27.60
CA VAL A 275 42.18 -28.74 27.41
C VAL A 275 41.42 -29.23 28.64
N VAL A 276 40.16 -29.65 28.50
CA VAL A 276 39.46 -30.48 29.48
C VAL A 276 38.77 -31.64 28.77
N THR A 277 39.16 -32.82 29.19
CA THR A 277 38.75 -34.18 28.78
C THR A 277 37.25 -34.40 28.99
N PRO A 278 36.54 -35.13 28.12
CA PRO A 278 35.12 -35.40 28.27
C PRO A 278 34.86 -36.54 29.25
N THR A 279 33.86 -36.35 30.11
CA THR A 279 33.24 -37.46 30.84
C THR A 279 31.77 -37.56 30.37
N GLU A 280 31.46 -38.72 29.78
CA GLU A 280 30.09 -39.13 29.45
C GLU A 280 29.24 -39.25 30.73
N THR A 281 28.00 -38.80 30.68
CA THR A 281 26.84 -39.53 31.22
C THR A 281 25.54 -38.98 30.63
N ALA A 282 24.75 -39.90 30.06
CA ALA A 282 23.41 -39.71 29.55
C ALA A 282 22.43 -39.32 30.66
N ASP A 283 21.44 -38.46 30.36
CA ASP A 283 20.04 -38.89 30.54
C ASP A 283 19.07 -37.93 29.84
N ALA A 284 18.02 -38.52 29.30
CA ALA A 284 16.97 -37.88 28.55
C ALA A 284 15.94 -37.23 29.48
N THR A 285 15.48 -36.02 29.15
CA THR A 285 14.11 -35.62 29.54
C THR A 285 13.53 -34.63 28.54
N THR A 286 12.44 -35.04 27.97
CA THR A 286 11.45 -34.34 27.16
C THR A 286 11.01 -33.04 27.84
N SER A 287 10.97 -31.93 27.11
CA SER A 287 10.20 -30.74 27.52
C SER A 287 9.42 -30.18 26.35
N GLU A 288 8.13 -30.17 26.56
CA GLU A 288 7.09 -29.70 25.64
C GLU A 288 7.26 -28.27 25.24
N SER A 289 6.99 -28.00 23.95
CA SER A 289 6.87 -26.67 23.37
C SER A 289 5.59 -25.99 23.87
N GLY A 290 5.73 -24.97 24.69
CA GLY A 290 4.65 -24.09 25.10
C GLY A 290 4.33 -23.08 24.01
N THR A 291 3.22 -23.27 23.34
CA THR A 291 2.61 -22.29 22.43
C THR A 291 2.04 -21.14 23.27
N SER A 292 2.64 -19.96 23.23
CA SER A 292 2.09 -18.78 23.89
C SER A 292 0.98 -18.17 23.03
N VAL A 293 -0.26 -18.49 23.38
CA VAL A 293 -1.46 -17.78 22.87
C VAL A 293 -1.60 -16.46 23.64
N LEU A 294 -1.11 -15.37 23.06
CA LEU A 294 -1.35 -14.02 23.53
C LEU A 294 -2.12 -13.23 22.45
N GLY A 295 -3.45 -13.34 22.45
CA GLY A 295 -4.28 -12.60 21.50
C GLY A 295 -5.71 -12.31 21.92
N TYR A 296 -6.30 -13.08 22.82
CA TYR A 296 -7.75 -12.95 23.13
C TYR A 296 -8.11 -12.17 24.39
N GLY A 297 -7.15 -11.79 25.24
CA GLY A 297 -7.41 -11.14 26.52
C GLY A 297 -7.71 -9.65 26.47
N VAL A 298 -7.23 -8.92 25.48
CA VAL A 298 -7.25 -7.44 25.46
C VAL A 298 -8.59 -6.88 24.98
N VAL A 299 -9.26 -7.54 24.04
CA VAL A 299 -10.53 -7.04 23.47
C VAL A 299 -11.67 -7.14 24.47
N HIS A 300 -11.70 -8.18 25.32
CA HIS A 300 -12.75 -8.34 26.33
C HIS A 300 -12.59 -7.41 27.54
N ALA A 301 -11.38 -7.00 27.87
CA ALA A 301 -11.13 -6.05 28.95
C ALA A 301 -11.59 -4.64 28.62
N ILE A 302 -11.50 -4.21 27.36
CA ILE A 302 -11.94 -2.88 26.92
C ILE A 302 -13.47 -2.77 26.92
N ALA A 303 -14.18 -3.81 26.51
CA ALA A 303 -15.65 -3.85 26.53
C ALA A 303 -16.21 -3.82 27.96
N ALA A 304 -15.57 -4.49 28.91
CA ALA A 304 -15.98 -4.49 30.31
C ALA A 304 -15.78 -3.14 31.01
N LEU A 305 -14.71 -2.41 30.67
CA LEU A 305 -14.43 -1.08 31.22
C LEU A 305 -15.40 -0.02 30.67
N ALA A 306 -15.82 -0.09 29.41
CA ALA A 306 -16.80 0.81 28.82
C ALA A 306 -18.20 0.62 29.46
N LEU A 307 -18.59 -0.62 29.76
CA LEU A 307 -19.86 -0.91 30.41
C LEU A 307 -19.88 -0.43 31.87
N ALA A 308 -18.77 -0.53 32.60
CA ALA A 308 -18.66 -0.05 33.97
C ALA A 308 -18.76 1.50 34.06
N ALA A 309 -18.19 2.21 33.08
CA ALA A 309 -18.27 3.68 33.02
C ALA A 309 -19.69 4.19 32.76
N VAL A 310 -20.48 3.50 31.93
CA VAL A 310 -21.87 3.86 31.63
C VAL A 310 -22.78 3.60 32.85
N LEU A 311 -22.51 2.57 33.65
CA LEU A 311 -23.28 2.26 34.87
C LEU A 311 -23.00 3.23 36.04
N LEU A 312 -21.79 3.83 36.09
CA LEU A 312 -21.42 4.78 37.15
C LEU A 312 -21.99 6.20 36.90
N VAL A 313 -22.31 6.54 35.65
CA VAL A 313 -22.90 7.85 35.29
C VAL A 313 -24.43 7.85 35.50
N ARG A 314 -25.09 6.69 35.65
CA ARG A 314 -26.55 6.55 35.88
C ARG A 314 -26.94 6.42 37.35
N ARG A 315 -26.03 6.55 38.28
CA ARG A 315 -26.26 6.73 39.71
C ARG A 315 -25.83 8.14 40.13
#